data_10f013b0d10e111d9aa7995e71a54831
#
_entry.id   10f013b0d10e111d9aa7995e71a54831
#
_cell.length_a   1.000
_cell.length_b   1.000
_cell.length_c   1.000
_cell.angle_alpha   90.00
_cell.angle_beta   90.00
_cell.angle_gamma   90.00
#
_symmetry.space_group_name_H-M   'P 1'
#
loop_
_entity.id
_entity.type
_entity.pdbx_description
1 polymer ?
#
loop_
_entity_poly.entity_id
_entity_poly.type
_entity_poly.pdbx_seq_one_letter_code
_entity_poly.pdbx_strand_id
1 'polypeptide(L)' 'MNKNSQSQHETFKSMSKNDLRKLSVETEALMNKFAEQLEFEKAIQLSDKLKKINEEMGIIEVSKT' A
#
# COMPACT_ATOMS: atom_id res chain seq x y z
N MET A 1 -4.30 4.01 -23.81
CA MET A 1 -4.13 3.86 -23.09
C MET A 1 -3.96 2.93 -22.11
N ASN A 2 -3.41 1.92 -22.19
CA ASN A 2 -3.19 1.01 -21.27
C ASN A 2 -2.20 1.38 -20.34
N LYS A 3 -1.69 2.49 -20.36
CA LYS A 3 -0.76 2.87 -19.44
C LYS A 3 -1.24 2.86 -18.08
N ASN A 4 -2.50 2.96 -17.84
CA ASN A 4 -3.02 3.03 -16.49
C ASN A 4 -2.77 1.80 -15.68
N SER A 5 -2.87 0.64 -16.28
CA SER A 5 -2.66 -0.54 -15.49
C SER A 5 -1.24 -0.71 -15.16
N GLN A 6 -0.34 -0.32 -16.04
CA GLN A 6 1.03 -0.44 -15.71
C GLN A 6 1.45 0.56 -14.67
N SER A 7 0.85 1.73 -14.68
CA SER A 7 1.17 2.72 -13.70
C SER A 7 0.85 2.26 -12.32
N GLN A 8 -0.21 1.52 -12.14
CA GLN A 8 -0.56 1.06 -10.82
C GLN A 8 0.46 0.11 -10.26
N HIS A 9 1.03 -0.75 -11.09
CA HIS A 9 2.03 -1.64 -10.62
C HIS A 9 3.29 -0.92 -10.27
N GLU A 10 3.65 0.07 -11.04
CA GLU A 10 4.90 0.75 -10.85
C GLU A 10 4.84 1.86 -9.84
N THR A 11 3.66 2.25 -9.42
CA THR A 11 3.51 3.33 -8.47
C THR A 11 4.28 3.08 -7.19
N PHE A 12 4.19 1.88 -6.65
CA PHE A 12 4.90 1.58 -5.41
C PHE A 12 6.41 1.65 -5.59
N LYS A 13 6.89 1.20 -6.72
CA LYS A 13 8.32 1.19 -6.95
C LYS A 13 8.90 2.57 -7.14
N SER A 14 8.11 3.48 -7.67
CA SER A 14 8.61 4.82 -7.89
C SER A 14 8.33 5.76 -6.74
N MET A 15 7.67 5.31 -5.70
CA MET A 15 7.36 6.15 -4.55
C MET A 15 8.53 6.19 -3.58
N SER A 16 8.73 7.35 -2.98
CA SER A 16 9.74 7.46 -1.94
C SER A 16 9.28 6.77 -0.67
N LYS A 17 10.21 6.56 0.25
CA LYS A 17 9.87 5.94 1.51
C LYS A 17 8.84 6.77 2.27
N ASN A 18 8.96 8.10 2.22
CA ASN A 18 7.99 8.95 2.90
C ASN A 18 6.60 8.81 2.30
N ASP A 19 6.53 8.71 0.97
CA ASP A 19 5.25 8.54 0.30
C ASP A 19 4.64 7.19 0.65
N LEU A 20 5.45 6.16 0.71
CA LEU A 20 4.97 4.83 1.08
C LEU A 20 4.47 4.82 2.52
N ARG A 21 5.14 5.54 3.40
CA ARG A 21 4.73 5.61 4.79
C ARG A 21 3.37 6.29 4.91
N LYS A 22 3.16 7.38 4.18
CA LYS A 22 1.88 8.04 4.19
C LYS A 22 0.79 7.12 3.65
N LEU A 23 1.09 6.43 2.55
CA LEU A 23 0.13 5.53 1.96
C LEU A 23 -0.21 4.40 2.91
N SER A 24 0.77 3.90 3.64
CA SER A 24 0.54 2.82 4.59
C SER A 24 -0.39 3.29 5.72
N VAL A 25 -0.20 4.48 6.23
CA VAL A 25 -1.05 5.00 7.28
C VAL A 25 -2.48 5.18 6.77
N GLU A 26 -2.63 5.72 5.58
CA GLU A 26 -3.96 5.92 5.00
C GLU A 26 -4.65 4.60 4.72
N THR A 27 -3.89 3.64 4.22
CA THR A 27 -4.45 2.33 3.91
C THR A 27 -4.89 1.63 5.19
N GLU A 28 -4.10 1.74 6.23
CA GLU A 28 -4.46 1.12 7.50
C GLU A 28 -5.72 1.75 8.09
N ALA A 29 -5.84 3.06 8.00
CA ALA A 29 -7.03 3.74 8.49
C ALA A 29 -8.27 3.29 7.75
N LEU A 30 -8.17 3.15 6.43
CA LEU A 30 -9.29 2.68 5.64
C LEU A 30 -9.62 1.23 5.96
N MET A 31 -8.61 0.41 6.14
CA MET A 31 -8.82 -0.99 6.47
C MET A 31 -9.60 -1.11 7.76
N ASN A 32 -9.21 -0.34 8.78
CA ASN A 32 -9.89 -0.38 10.06
C ASN A 32 -11.34 0.13 9.93
N LYS A 33 -11.54 1.14 9.11
CA LYS A 33 -12.87 1.67 8.91
C LYS A 33 -13.79 0.64 8.30
N PHE A 34 -13.32 -0.06 7.26
CA PHE A 34 -14.13 -1.09 6.65
C PHE A 34 -14.39 -2.25 7.60
N ALA A 35 -13.40 -2.61 8.41
CA ALA A 35 -13.59 -3.67 9.39
C ALA A 35 -14.64 -3.27 10.41
N GLU A 36 -14.67 -2.02 10.83
CA GLU A 36 -15.69 -1.55 11.76
C GLU A 36 -17.07 -1.62 11.15
N GLN A 37 -17.15 -1.43 9.84
CA GLN A 37 -18.42 -1.49 9.14
C GLN A 37 -18.77 -2.90 8.72
N LEU A 38 -17.99 -3.87 9.14
CA LEU A 38 -18.18 -5.28 8.82
C LEU A 38 -18.05 -5.56 7.31
N GLU A 39 -17.32 -4.72 6.61
CA GLU A 39 -17.06 -4.96 5.20
C GLU A 39 -15.73 -5.67 5.10
N PHE A 40 -15.73 -6.94 5.45
CA PHE A 40 -14.50 -7.68 5.62
C PHE A 40 -13.74 -7.92 4.33
N GLU A 41 -14.46 -8.07 3.22
CA GLU A 41 -13.77 -8.28 1.95
C GLU A 41 -12.94 -7.07 1.57
N LYS A 42 -13.48 -5.89 1.79
CA LYS A 42 -12.73 -4.68 1.49
C LYS A 42 -11.57 -4.50 2.45
N ALA A 43 -11.79 -4.85 3.70
CA ALA A 43 -10.72 -4.78 4.69
C ALA A 43 -9.58 -5.72 4.33
N ILE A 44 -9.90 -6.91 3.83
CA ILE A 44 -8.88 -7.87 3.44
C ILE A 44 -8.08 -7.35 2.24
N GLN A 45 -8.76 -6.75 1.27
CA GLN A 45 -8.06 -6.20 0.12
C GLN A 45 -7.09 -5.10 0.54
N LEU A 46 -7.50 -4.27 1.47
CA LEU A 46 -6.62 -3.22 1.96
C LEU A 46 -5.48 -3.78 2.81
N SER A 47 -5.75 -4.85 3.52
CA SER A 47 -4.71 -5.53 4.27
C SER A 47 -3.62 -6.06 3.34
N ASP A 48 -4.02 -6.65 2.21
CA ASP A 48 -3.07 -7.14 1.23
C ASP A 48 -2.27 -6.00 0.63
N LYS A 49 -2.92 -4.89 0.36
CA LYS A 49 -2.24 -3.72 -0.17
C LYS A 49 -1.23 -3.19 0.84
N LEU A 50 -1.62 -3.12 2.10
CA LEU A 50 -0.75 -2.65 3.15
C LEU A 50 0.49 -3.54 3.27
N LYS A 51 0.31 -4.82 3.15
CA LYS A 51 1.41 -5.75 3.20
C LYS A 51 2.42 -5.47 2.10
N LYS A 52 1.93 -5.20 0.89
CA LYS A 52 2.82 -4.90 -0.22
C LYS A 52 3.56 -3.58 -0.01
N ILE A 53 2.87 -2.59 0.54
CA ILE A 53 3.49 -1.31 0.83
C ILE A 53 4.62 -1.50 1.85
N ASN A 54 4.37 -2.28 2.87
CA ASN A 54 5.38 -2.53 3.89
C ASN A 54 6.57 -3.30 3.34
N GLU A 55 6.32 -4.20 2.42
CA GLU A 55 7.40 -4.93 1.78
C GLU A 55 8.29 -3.98 0.98
N GLU A 56 7.67 -3.04 0.27
CA GLU A 56 8.45 -2.08 -0.50
C GLU A 56 9.29 -1.18 0.40
N MET A 57 8.73 -0.77 1.53
CA MET A 57 9.48 0.03 2.47
C MET A 57 10.67 -0.76 3.02
N GLY A 58 10.48 -2.03 3.28
CA GLY A 58 11.57 -2.87 3.75
C GLY A 58 12.69 -2.99 2.74
N ILE A 59 12.32 -3.12 1.46
CA ILE A 59 13.31 -3.20 0.41
C ILE A 59 14.13 -1.91 0.35
N ILE A 60 13.47 -0.77 0.45
CA ILE A 60 14.15 0.50 0.41
C ILE A 60 15.13 0.62 1.58
N GLU A 61 14.71 0.21 2.77
CA GLU A 61 15.57 0.29 3.93
C GLU A 61 16.78 -0.61 3.81
N VAL A 62 16.58 -1.80 3.31
CA VAL A 62 17.70 -2.72 3.11
C VAL A 62 18.66 -2.18 2.08
N SER A 63 18.14 -1.56 1.04
CA SER A 63 18.99 -1.02 0.00
C SER A 63 19.87 0.10 0.50
N LYS A 64 19.45 0.80 1.55
CA LYS A 64 20.23 1.89 2.05
C LYS A 64 21.36 1.45 2.93
N THR A 65 21.29 0.30 3.46
CA THR A 65 22.37 -0.19 4.28
C THR A 65 23.40 -0.89 3.46
#